data_82c9702d0b032cf13e845fe08fb5eafa
#
_entry.id   82c9702d0b032cf13e845fe08fb5eafa
#
_cell.length_a   1.000
_cell.length_b   1.000
_cell.length_c   1.000
_cell.angle_alpha   90.00
_cell.angle_beta   90.00
_cell.angle_gamma   90.00
#
_symmetry.space_group_name_H-M   'P 1'
#
loop_
_entity.id
_entity.type
_entity.pdbx_description
1 polymer ?
#
loop_
_entity_poly.entity_id
_entity_poly.type
_entity_poly.pdbx_seq_one_letter_code
_entity_poly.pdbx_strand_id
1 'polypeptide(L)'
;FTAALSACTPDNGTQNTASGSRDKTGSVKLLNVSYDVARDLYKDFNPLFTAEYKKQHNGADIAVQQSHGGSSKQALSVANGLPADVVTMNQSSDIDTLQARGLIRPNWQSRLPDKAVPFTSITVFLVRKGNPKHIRDWDDLTRPDVKTVFANPKTSGNGRYAFLSAYGYGLKTSGGDETQARQFTRAILNNVPMFENGSRAATTSFTRRDIGDVLV
;
A
#
# COMPACT_ATOMS: atom_id res chain seq x y z
N PHE A 1 -61.93 23.02 -1.33
CA PHE A 1 -60.55 22.82 -1.77
C PHE A 1 -59.98 21.60 -1.03
N THR A 2 -60.00 20.47 -1.74
CA THR A 2 -59.56 19.16 -1.22
C THR A 2 -58.11 18.94 -1.63
N ALA A 3 -57.19 18.84 -0.68
CA ALA A 3 -55.81 18.45 -0.90
C ALA A 3 -55.69 16.96 -0.63
N ALA A 4 -55.33 16.19 -1.64
CA ALA A 4 -55.00 14.77 -1.52
C ALA A 4 -53.56 14.59 -1.09
N LEU A 5 -53.33 13.97 0.06
CA LEU A 5 -52.00 13.47 0.51
C LEU A 5 -51.76 12.11 -0.12
N SER A 6 -50.79 12.02 -1.00
CA SER A 6 -50.22 10.74 -1.45
C SER A 6 -49.22 10.25 -0.43
N ALA A 7 -49.49 9.12 0.20
CA ALA A 7 -48.57 8.42 1.07
C ALA A 7 -47.56 7.64 0.23
N CYS A 8 -46.27 7.93 0.36
CA CYS A 8 -45.17 7.09 -0.13
C CYS A 8 -44.94 5.98 0.85
N THR A 9 -45.13 4.74 0.43
CA THR A 9 -44.65 3.53 1.13
C THR A 9 -43.13 3.40 1.04
N PRO A 10 -42.40 3.05 2.10
CA PRO A 10 -40.99 2.77 1.99
C PRO A 10 -40.80 1.36 1.40
N ASP A 11 -40.19 1.29 0.24
CA ASP A 11 -39.71 0.05 -0.36
C ASP A 11 -38.42 -0.39 0.33
N ASN A 12 -38.52 -1.52 1.00
CA ASN A 12 -37.43 -2.09 1.81
C ASN A 12 -36.71 -3.15 0.96
N GLY A 13 -35.69 -2.72 0.21
CA GLY A 13 -34.92 -3.61 -0.65
C GLY A 13 -33.50 -3.10 -0.91
N THR A 14 -32.67 -3.05 0.14
CA THR A 14 -31.25 -2.68 -0.03
C THR A 14 -30.46 -3.88 -0.57
N GLN A 15 -30.46 -4.05 -1.88
CA GLN A 15 -29.40 -4.79 -2.57
C GLN A 15 -28.24 -3.85 -2.83
N ASN A 16 -27.23 -3.89 -1.97
CA ASN A 16 -25.95 -3.25 -2.19
C ASN A 16 -25.16 -4.05 -3.23
N THR A 17 -25.47 -3.86 -4.51
CA THR A 17 -24.59 -4.26 -5.61
C THR A 17 -23.46 -3.25 -5.70
N ALA A 18 -22.21 -3.75 -5.72
CA ALA A 18 -21.03 -2.95 -5.97
C ALA A 18 -21.23 -2.18 -7.30
N SER A 19 -21.43 -0.86 -7.19
CA SER A 19 -21.78 -0.01 -8.32
C SER A 19 -20.49 0.52 -8.96
N GLY A 20 -19.90 -0.27 -9.85
CA GLY A 20 -18.93 0.28 -10.80
C GLY A 20 -19.58 1.40 -11.60
N SER A 21 -18.93 2.55 -11.73
CA SER A 21 -19.40 3.66 -12.55
C SER A 21 -19.48 3.22 -14.02
N ARG A 22 -20.64 3.34 -14.66
CA ARG A 22 -20.81 3.10 -16.10
C ARG A 22 -20.64 4.41 -16.88
N ASP A 23 -19.90 4.35 -17.97
CA ASP A 23 -19.86 5.47 -18.91
C ASP A 23 -21.09 5.48 -19.84
N LYS A 24 -21.19 6.53 -20.69
CA LYS A 24 -22.29 6.69 -21.65
C LYS A 24 -22.38 5.57 -22.70
N THR A 25 -21.35 4.73 -22.81
CA THR A 25 -21.27 3.59 -23.73
C THR A 25 -21.64 2.25 -23.07
N GLY A 26 -21.99 2.26 -21.77
CA GLY A 26 -22.35 1.05 -21.01
C GLY A 26 -21.15 0.24 -20.52
N SER A 27 -19.91 0.69 -20.74
CA SER A 27 -18.69 0.05 -20.26
C SER A 27 -18.57 0.21 -18.74
N VAL A 28 -18.23 -0.89 -18.05
CA VAL A 28 -17.93 -0.88 -16.61
C VAL A 28 -16.53 -0.30 -16.40
N LYS A 29 -16.41 0.64 -15.46
CA LYS A 29 -15.11 1.19 -15.04
C LYS A 29 -14.82 0.81 -13.61
N LEU A 30 -13.63 0.30 -13.35
CA LEU A 30 -13.12 0.04 -12.01
C LEU A 30 -11.89 0.92 -11.74
N LEU A 31 -11.81 1.49 -10.53
CA LEU A 31 -10.61 2.15 -10.04
C LEU A 31 -9.91 1.23 -9.04
N ASN A 32 -8.74 0.71 -9.42
CA ASN A 32 -7.85 -0.05 -8.55
C ASN A 32 -6.83 0.90 -7.91
N VAL A 33 -6.89 1.03 -6.59
CA VAL A 33 -5.97 1.85 -5.79
C VAL A 33 -5.01 0.92 -5.05
N SER A 34 -3.70 1.04 -5.29
CA SER A 34 -2.72 0.13 -4.70
C SER A 34 -1.43 0.82 -4.26
N TYR A 35 -0.66 0.10 -3.43
CA TYR A 35 0.68 0.55 -3.09
C TYR A 35 1.66 0.39 -4.28
N ASP A 36 2.80 1.14 -4.23
CA ASP A 36 3.70 1.37 -5.36
C ASP A 36 4.13 0.14 -6.15
N VAL A 37 4.62 -0.89 -5.45
CA VAL A 37 5.23 -2.06 -6.11
C VAL A 37 4.21 -3.00 -6.74
N ALA A 38 2.93 -2.92 -6.34
CA ALA A 38 1.86 -3.65 -7.00
C ALA A 38 1.58 -3.18 -8.44
N ARG A 39 2.11 -2.04 -8.85
CA ARG A 39 1.98 -1.50 -10.22
C ARG A 39 2.39 -2.51 -11.29
N ASP A 40 3.54 -3.15 -11.11
CA ASP A 40 4.07 -4.06 -12.11
C ASP A 40 3.24 -5.36 -12.18
N LEU A 41 2.78 -5.87 -11.02
CA LEU A 41 1.81 -6.96 -10.96
C LEU A 41 0.53 -6.63 -11.75
N TYR A 42 -0.07 -5.48 -11.48
CA TYR A 42 -1.33 -5.10 -12.14
C TYR A 42 -1.18 -4.77 -13.62
N LYS A 43 0.00 -4.33 -14.07
CA LYS A 43 0.31 -4.16 -15.48
C LYS A 43 0.14 -5.47 -16.26
N ASP A 44 0.55 -6.58 -15.66
CA ASP A 44 0.46 -7.91 -16.29
C ASP A 44 -0.88 -8.59 -16.01
N PHE A 45 -1.45 -8.37 -14.81
CA PHE A 45 -2.71 -8.97 -14.39
C PHE A 45 -3.94 -8.38 -15.10
N ASN A 46 -4.03 -7.05 -15.24
CA ASN A 46 -5.23 -6.40 -15.75
C ASN A 46 -5.62 -6.82 -17.17
N PRO A 47 -4.69 -7.03 -18.14
CA PRO A 47 -5.05 -7.58 -19.45
C PRO A 47 -5.69 -8.96 -19.37
N LEU A 48 -5.20 -9.83 -18.48
CA LEU A 48 -5.76 -11.17 -18.27
C LEU A 48 -7.16 -11.08 -17.64
N PHE A 49 -7.32 -10.23 -16.63
CA PHE A 49 -8.61 -10.00 -16.00
C PHE A 49 -9.65 -9.44 -16.99
N THR A 50 -9.30 -8.44 -17.79
CA THR A 50 -10.25 -7.85 -18.75
C THR A 50 -10.62 -8.84 -19.85
N ALA A 51 -9.69 -9.67 -20.31
CA ALA A 51 -9.98 -10.72 -21.28
C ALA A 51 -10.92 -11.79 -20.72
N GLU A 52 -10.71 -12.22 -19.47
CA GLU A 52 -11.56 -13.19 -18.81
C GLU A 52 -12.96 -12.62 -18.50
N TYR A 53 -13.01 -11.37 -18.02
CA TYR A 53 -14.28 -10.67 -17.79
C TYR A 53 -15.12 -10.64 -19.08
N LYS A 54 -14.51 -10.29 -20.21
CA LYS A 54 -15.20 -10.24 -21.51
C LYS A 54 -15.79 -11.59 -21.92
N LYS A 55 -15.08 -12.69 -21.67
CA LYS A 55 -15.61 -14.05 -21.93
C LYS A 55 -16.80 -14.38 -21.04
N GLN A 56 -16.73 -14.07 -19.75
CA GLN A 56 -17.76 -14.41 -18.77
C GLN A 56 -19.01 -13.52 -18.84
N HIS A 57 -18.92 -12.34 -19.49
CA HIS A 57 -19.99 -11.35 -19.53
C HIS A 57 -20.48 -11.04 -20.96
N ASN A 58 -20.59 -12.06 -21.80
CA ASN A 58 -21.15 -11.97 -23.17
C ASN A 58 -20.49 -10.89 -24.03
N GLY A 59 -19.20 -10.72 -23.93
CA GLY A 59 -18.43 -9.76 -24.71
C GLY A 59 -18.41 -8.34 -24.15
N ALA A 60 -18.94 -8.12 -22.93
CA ALA A 60 -18.90 -6.80 -22.29
C ALA A 60 -17.46 -6.37 -21.97
N ASP A 61 -17.17 -5.11 -22.26
CA ASP A 61 -15.86 -4.54 -21.93
C ASP A 61 -15.82 -3.96 -20.51
N ILE A 62 -14.66 -4.06 -19.87
CA ILE A 62 -14.35 -3.46 -18.58
C ILE A 62 -13.04 -2.68 -18.65
N ALA A 63 -13.03 -1.44 -18.15
CA ALA A 63 -11.84 -0.61 -18.08
C ALA A 63 -11.32 -0.55 -16.65
N VAL A 64 -10.08 -0.97 -16.41
CA VAL A 64 -9.43 -0.89 -15.10
C VAL A 64 -8.52 0.33 -15.06
N GLN A 65 -8.95 1.35 -14.35
CA GLN A 65 -8.12 2.52 -14.01
C GLN A 65 -7.25 2.19 -12.80
N GLN A 66 -6.07 2.82 -12.69
CA GLN A 66 -5.12 2.53 -11.64
C GLN A 66 -4.61 3.80 -10.97
N SER A 67 -4.51 3.76 -9.64
CA SER A 67 -3.79 4.74 -8.83
C SER A 67 -2.78 4.03 -7.94
N HIS A 68 -1.51 4.38 -8.05
CA HIS A 68 -0.43 3.74 -7.31
C HIS A 68 0.40 4.77 -6.54
N GLY A 69 0.77 4.45 -5.31
CA GLY A 69 1.58 5.33 -4.46
C GLY A 69 1.95 4.66 -3.15
N GLY A 70 2.49 5.41 -2.20
CA GLY A 70 2.75 4.88 -0.86
C GLY A 70 1.47 4.35 -0.22
N SER A 71 1.49 3.16 0.38
CA SER A 71 0.31 2.44 0.87
C SER A 71 -0.59 3.32 1.75
N SER A 72 -0.03 3.91 2.81
CA SER A 72 -0.80 4.75 3.72
C SER A 72 -1.30 6.05 3.07
N LYS A 73 -0.54 6.60 2.10
CA LYS A 73 -1.00 7.75 1.32
C LYS A 73 -2.21 7.39 0.46
N GLN A 74 -2.20 6.23 -0.18
CA GLN A 74 -3.33 5.75 -0.97
C GLN A 74 -4.55 5.44 -0.10
N ALA A 75 -4.35 4.77 1.04
CA ALA A 75 -5.43 4.52 1.99
C ALA A 75 -6.07 5.85 2.46
N LEU A 76 -5.25 6.86 2.78
CA LEU A 76 -5.75 8.18 3.16
C LEU A 76 -6.50 8.87 2.02
N SER A 77 -6.06 8.74 0.77
CA SER A 77 -6.77 9.29 -0.38
C SER A 77 -8.16 8.67 -0.54
N VAL A 78 -8.27 7.35 -0.38
CA VAL A 78 -9.57 6.65 -0.41
C VAL A 78 -10.44 7.07 0.79
N ALA A 79 -9.85 7.15 1.99
CA ALA A 79 -10.54 7.61 3.19
C ALA A 79 -11.08 9.06 3.06
N ASN A 80 -10.47 9.87 2.20
CA ASN A 80 -10.86 11.26 1.91
C ASN A 80 -11.69 11.40 0.62
N GLY A 81 -12.22 10.30 0.07
CA GLY A 81 -13.22 10.34 -1.00
C GLY A 81 -12.70 9.96 -2.40
N LEU A 82 -11.49 9.44 -2.56
CA LEU A 82 -11.10 8.82 -3.84
C LEU A 82 -11.97 7.58 -4.07
N PRO A 83 -12.79 7.53 -5.15
CA PRO A 83 -13.81 6.49 -5.35
C PRO A 83 -13.19 5.18 -5.84
N ALA A 84 -12.48 4.48 -4.96
CA ALA A 84 -11.86 3.20 -5.26
C ALA A 84 -12.87 2.06 -5.24
N ASP A 85 -12.85 1.21 -6.25
CA ASP A 85 -13.62 -0.05 -6.30
C ASP A 85 -12.81 -1.21 -5.69
N VAL A 86 -11.49 -1.18 -5.88
CA VAL A 86 -10.56 -2.17 -5.35
C VAL A 86 -9.40 -1.46 -4.67
N VAL A 87 -9.00 -1.96 -3.50
CA VAL A 87 -7.81 -1.48 -2.79
C VAL A 87 -6.85 -2.64 -2.52
N THR A 88 -5.57 -2.43 -2.76
CA THR A 88 -4.49 -3.35 -2.39
C THR A 88 -3.42 -2.59 -1.64
N MET A 89 -3.40 -2.79 -0.33
CA MET A 89 -2.45 -2.13 0.57
C MET A 89 -1.42 -3.14 1.08
N ASN A 90 -0.25 -2.67 1.45
CA ASN A 90 0.78 -3.59 1.96
C ASN A 90 0.72 -3.82 3.47
N GLN A 91 -0.22 -3.18 4.17
CA GLN A 91 -0.45 -3.39 5.60
C GLN A 91 -1.93 -3.50 5.92
N SER A 92 -2.29 -4.42 6.82
CA SER A 92 -3.67 -4.57 7.31
C SER A 92 -4.19 -3.30 7.96
N SER A 93 -3.34 -2.57 8.69
CA SER A 93 -3.72 -1.31 9.35
C SER A 93 -4.21 -0.22 8.38
N ASP A 94 -3.77 -0.23 7.12
CA ASP A 94 -4.26 0.68 6.10
C ASP A 94 -5.69 0.28 5.67
N ILE A 95 -6.00 -1.02 5.58
CA ILE A 95 -7.36 -1.54 5.33
C ILE A 95 -8.27 -1.30 6.53
N ASP A 96 -7.76 -1.54 7.75
CA ASP A 96 -8.52 -1.30 8.99
C ASP A 96 -8.93 0.17 9.13
N THR A 97 -8.08 1.09 8.67
CA THR A 97 -8.42 2.53 8.59
C THR A 97 -9.62 2.79 7.66
N LEU A 98 -9.68 2.11 6.52
CA LEU A 98 -10.81 2.20 5.59
C LEU A 98 -12.08 1.54 6.17
N GLN A 99 -11.93 0.43 6.88
CA GLN A 99 -13.03 -0.24 7.59
C GLN A 99 -13.60 0.69 8.68
N ALA A 100 -12.75 1.33 9.48
CA ALA A 100 -13.19 2.28 10.52
C ALA A 100 -13.98 3.48 9.94
N ARG A 101 -13.80 3.81 8.66
CA ARG A 101 -14.57 4.81 7.91
C ARG A 101 -15.82 4.25 7.21
N GLY A 102 -16.14 2.97 7.41
CA GLY A 102 -17.29 2.32 6.78
C GLY A 102 -17.11 2.03 5.26
N LEU A 103 -15.90 2.19 4.71
CA LEU A 103 -15.62 1.97 3.29
C LEU A 103 -15.32 0.50 2.96
N ILE A 104 -14.88 -0.26 3.94
CA ILE A 104 -14.62 -1.70 3.85
C ILE A 104 -15.53 -2.41 4.86
N ARG A 105 -16.13 -3.53 4.45
CA ARG A 105 -17.02 -4.32 5.33
C ARG A 105 -16.23 -4.92 6.50
N PRO A 106 -16.86 -5.10 7.66
CA PRO A 106 -16.29 -5.90 8.75
C PRO A 106 -15.89 -7.31 8.27
N ASN A 107 -14.91 -7.90 8.92
CA ASN A 107 -14.41 -9.24 8.59
C ASN A 107 -13.86 -9.37 7.16
N TRP A 108 -13.29 -8.29 6.60
CA TRP A 108 -12.74 -8.27 5.25
C TRP A 108 -11.69 -9.37 5.01
N GLN A 109 -10.91 -9.70 6.04
CA GLN A 109 -9.88 -10.75 5.97
C GLN A 109 -10.47 -12.16 5.69
N SER A 110 -11.70 -12.45 6.13
CA SER A 110 -12.33 -13.75 5.91
C SER A 110 -13.09 -13.87 4.58
N ARG A 111 -13.13 -12.79 3.79
CA ARG A 111 -13.91 -12.75 2.55
C ARG A 111 -13.16 -13.25 1.33
N LEU A 112 -11.84 -13.32 1.39
CA LEU A 112 -10.98 -13.82 0.33
C LEU A 112 -10.04 -14.89 0.89
N PRO A 113 -9.50 -15.78 0.05
CA PRO A 113 -8.48 -16.75 0.45
C PRO A 113 -7.29 -16.07 1.15
N ASP A 114 -6.54 -16.84 1.93
CA ASP A 114 -5.31 -16.44 2.60
C ASP A 114 -5.44 -15.13 3.40
N LYS A 115 -6.61 -14.94 4.06
CA LYS A 115 -6.93 -13.72 4.83
C LYS A 115 -6.86 -12.43 3.98
N ALA A 116 -7.23 -12.53 2.71
CA ALA A 116 -7.14 -11.44 1.73
C ALA A 116 -5.70 -10.97 1.46
N VAL A 117 -4.71 -11.84 1.62
CA VAL A 117 -3.28 -11.57 1.35
C VAL A 117 -2.89 -12.26 0.04
N PRO A 118 -2.74 -11.53 -1.09
CA PRO A 118 -2.44 -12.15 -2.38
C PRO A 118 -0.99 -12.66 -2.50
N PHE A 119 -0.05 -12.05 -1.77
CA PHE A 119 1.36 -12.46 -1.72
C PHE A 119 2.07 -11.86 -0.50
N THR A 120 3.22 -12.42 -0.15
CA THR A 120 4.08 -11.94 0.95
C THR A 120 5.50 -11.69 0.45
N SER A 121 6.26 -10.89 1.19
CA SER A 121 7.66 -10.58 0.91
C SER A 121 8.44 -10.36 2.21
N ILE A 122 9.73 -10.14 2.10
CA ILE A 122 10.63 -9.83 3.22
C ILE A 122 11.37 -8.52 2.97
N THR A 123 11.78 -7.84 4.04
CA THR A 123 12.71 -6.70 3.96
C THR A 123 14.13 -7.20 3.76
N VAL A 124 14.85 -6.60 2.82
CA VAL A 124 16.24 -6.91 2.50
C VAL A 124 17.06 -5.63 2.35
N PHE A 125 18.38 -5.74 2.47
CA PHE A 125 19.29 -4.65 2.14
C PHE A 125 19.74 -4.78 0.68
N LEU A 126 19.53 -3.73 -0.10
CA LEU A 126 20.15 -3.60 -1.41
C LEU A 126 21.35 -2.67 -1.29
N VAL A 127 22.56 -3.21 -1.44
CA VAL A 127 23.82 -2.47 -1.34
C VAL A 127 24.41 -2.17 -2.71
N ARG A 128 25.35 -1.24 -2.77
CA ARG A 128 26.13 -0.96 -3.98
C ARG A 128 26.90 -2.19 -4.44
N LYS A 129 27.15 -2.29 -5.74
CA LYS A 129 27.92 -3.40 -6.33
C LYS A 129 29.26 -3.57 -5.60
N GLY A 130 29.54 -4.79 -5.18
CA GLY A 130 30.75 -5.14 -4.42
C GLY A 130 30.71 -4.76 -2.94
N ASN A 131 29.60 -4.17 -2.46
CA ASN A 131 29.41 -3.78 -1.06
C ASN A 131 30.63 -3.03 -0.44
N PRO A 132 31.03 -1.88 -1.00
CA PRO A 132 32.26 -1.19 -0.61
C PRO A 132 32.25 -0.69 0.85
N LYS A 133 31.06 -0.57 1.45
CA LYS A 133 30.89 -0.20 2.87
C LYS A 133 30.79 -1.40 3.80
N HIS A 134 30.91 -2.63 3.28
CA HIS A 134 30.83 -3.88 4.05
C HIS A 134 29.57 -3.96 4.94
N ILE A 135 28.43 -3.51 4.41
CA ILE A 135 27.13 -3.54 5.10
C ILE A 135 26.61 -4.97 5.12
N ARG A 136 26.38 -5.53 6.32
CA ARG A 136 25.95 -6.91 6.54
C ARG A 136 24.69 -7.03 7.36
N ASP A 137 24.50 -6.12 8.33
CA ASP A 137 23.37 -6.14 9.25
C ASP A 137 22.96 -4.72 9.65
N TRP A 138 21.91 -4.60 10.43
CA TRP A 138 21.33 -3.34 10.91
C TRP A 138 22.31 -2.47 11.68
N ASP A 139 23.27 -3.07 12.43
CA ASP A 139 24.31 -2.34 13.16
C ASP A 139 25.16 -1.45 12.23
N ASP A 140 25.45 -1.94 11.03
CA ASP A 140 26.22 -1.18 10.04
C ASP A 140 25.53 0.10 9.58
N LEU A 141 24.19 0.15 9.65
CA LEU A 141 23.40 1.31 9.26
C LEU A 141 23.48 2.46 10.29
N THR A 142 23.99 2.18 11.50
CA THR A 142 24.19 3.22 12.52
C THR A 142 25.47 4.03 12.31
N ARG A 143 26.41 3.53 11.49
CA ARG A 143 27.68 4.17 11.21
C ARG A 143 27.50 5.50 10.49
N PRO A 144 28.21 6.57 10.89
CA PRO A 144 28.02 7.91 10.30
C PRO A 144 28.48 8.03 8.84
N ASP A 145 29.36 7.11 8.40
CA ASP A 145 29.85 7.03 7.02
C ASP A 145 28.91 6.25 6.07
N VAL A 146 27.83 5.64 6.58
CA VAL A 146 26.83 4.90 5.82
C VAL A 146 25.59 5.75 5.61
N LYS A 147 25.22 5.99 4.36
CA LYS A 147 23.98 6.69 4.02
C LYS A 147 22.89 5.70 3.59
N THR A 148 21.79 5.70 4.32
CA THR A 148 20.67 4.77 4.12
C THR A 148 19.55 5.44 3.33
N VAL A 149 19.10 4.84 2.25
CA VAL A 149 17.88 5.25 1.55
C VAL A 149 16.68 4.54 2.17
N PHE A 150 15.70 5.33 2.56
CA PHE A 150 14.56 4.88 3.33
C PHE A 150 13.27 5.48 2.78
N ALA A 151 12.22 4.69 2.61
CA ALA A 151 10.90 5.25 2.34
C ALA A 151 10.30 5.83 3.63
N ASN A 152 9.56 6.93 3.51
CA ASN A 152 8.95 7.60 4.65
C ASN A 152 7.91 6.71 5.33
N PRO A 153 8.07 6.33 6.60
CA PRO A 153 7.13 5.47 7.32
C PRO A 153 5.73 6.07 7.50
N LYS A 154 5.58 7.38 7.34
CA LYS A 154 4.27 8.06 7.40
C LYS A 154 3.45 7.89 6.12
N THR A 155 4.09 7.68 4.97
CA THR A 155 3.42 7.61 3.66
C THR A 155 3.56 6.24 2.99
N SER A 156 4.60 5.48 3.34
CA SER A 156 4.95 4.19 2.75
C SER A 156 4.81 3.06 3.76
N GLY A 157 4.06 2.04 3.43
CA GLY A 157 3.98 0.84 4.24
C GLY A 157 5.32 0.08 4.30
N ASN A 158 6.11 0.04 3.21
CA ASN A 158 7.46 -0.53 3.27
C ASN A 158 8.38 0.28 4.19
N GLY A 159 8.30 1.61 4.14
CA GLY A 159 9.02 2.46 5.10
C GLY A 159 8.62 2.16 6.55
N ARG A 160 7.35 1.84 6.78
CA ARG A 160 6.87 1.42 8.11
C ARG A 160 7.43 0.06 8.52
N TYR A 161 7.47 -0.92 7.60
CA TYR A 161 8.10 -2.20 7.87
C TYR A 161 9.60 -2.06 8.14
N ALA A 162 10.32 -1.29 7.35
CA ALA A 162 11.75 -1.05 7.56
C ALA A 162 12.01 -0.36 8.91
N PHE A 163 11.18 0.64 9.29
CA PHE A 163 11.25 1.28 10.61
C PHE A 163 11.01 0.26 11.75
N LEU A 164 9.96 -0.55 11.65
CA LEU A 164 9.63 -1.56 12.65
C LEU A 164 10.69 -2.66 12.73
N SER A 165 11.30 -3.02 11.61
CA SER A 165 12.39 -4.00 11.58
C SER A 165 13.66 -3.47 12.27
N ALA A 166 14.03 -2.21 12.03
CA ALA A 166 15.12 -1.54 12.75
C ALA A 166 14.86 -1.49 14.27
N TYR A 167 13.64 -1.10 14.64
CA TYR A 167 13.25 -1.04 16.06
C TYR A 167 13.23 -2.43 16.71
N GLY A 168 12.67 -3.43 16.02
CA GLY A 168 12.64 -4.83 16.48
C GLY A 168 14.02 -5.43 16.63
N TYR A 169 14.95 -5.11 15.73
CA TYR A 169 16.35 -5.50 15.84
C TYR A 169 16.98 -4.87 17.09
N GLY A 170 16.81 -3.58 17.29
CA GLY A 170 17.28 -2.89 18.48
C GLY A 170 16.71 -3.46 19.78
N LEU A 171 15.43 -3.80 19.83
CA LEU A 171 14.82 -4.50 20.99
C LEU A 171 15.47 -5.87 21.23
N LYS A 172 15.66 -6.65 20.17
CA LYS A 172 16.26 -7.99 20.28
C LYS A 172 17.69 -7.92 20.82
N THR A 173 18.49 -7.00 20.29
CA THR A 173 19.92 -6.90 20.67
C THR A 173 20.14 -6.25 22.04
N SER A 174 19.20 -5.42 22.50
CA SER A 174 19.24 -4.80 23.83
C SER A 174 18.55 -5.60 24.93
N GLY A 175 18.10 -6.84 24.65
CA GLY A 175 17.37 -7.65 25.62
C GLY A 175 16.01 -7.09 26.00
N GLY A 176 15.38 -6.32 25.11
CA GLY A 176 14.04 -5.74 25.31
C GLY A 176 14.05 -4.28 25.82
N ASP A 177 15.20 -3.64 25.92
CA ASP A 177 15.29 -2.24 26.34
C ASP A 177 14.78 -1.31 25.25
N GLU A 178 13.58 -0.76 25.45
CA GLU A 178 12.95 0.16 24.50
C GLU A 178 13.74 1.46 24.31
N THR A 179 14.43 1.94 25.34
CA THR A 179 15.21 3.18 25.22
C THR A 179 16.39 2.99 24.29
N GLN A 180 17.11 1.88 24.44
CA GLN A 180 18.21 1.51 23.54
C GLN A 180 17.70 1.25 22.12
N ALA A 181 16.58 0.54 21.97
CA ALA A 181 15.96 0.30 20.67
C ALA A 181 15.57 1.60 19.93
N ARG A 182 15.05 2.60 20.66
CA ARG A 182 14.73 3.92 20.10
C ARG A 182 16.00 4.69 19.72
N GLN A 183 17.06 4.62 20.53
CA GLN A 183 18.34 5.26 20.21
C GLN A 183 18.98 4.61 18.97
N PHE A 184 18.96 3.30 18.90
CA PHE A 184 19.44 2.53 17.74
C PHE A 184 18.70 2.94 16.46
N THR A 185 17.37 2.90 16.48
CA THR A 185 16.53 3.30 15.34
C THR A 185 16.79 4.76 14.95
N ARG A 186 16.92 5.66 15.91
CA ARG A 186 17.25 7.07 15.66
C ARG A 186 18.61 7.22 14.99
N ALA A 187 19.63 6.44 15.39
CA ALA A 187 20.95 6.47 14.75
C ALA A 187 20.87 6.12 13.27
N ILE A 188 20.09 5.09 12.90
CA ILE A 188 19.84 4.73 11.49
C ILE A 188 19.12 5.86 10.76
N LEU A 189 18.06 6.42 11.36
CA LEU A 189 17.27 7.49 10.70
C LEU A 189 18.06 8.78 10.50
N ASN A 190 19.02 9.08 11.37
CA ASN A 190 19.94 10.21 11.21
C ASN A 190 20.88 10.05 9.99
N ASN A 191 21.08 8.84 9.52
CA ASN A 191 21.86 8.53 8.34
C ASN A 191 21.03 8.51 7.04
N VAL A 192 19.74 8.86 7.12
CA VAL A 192 18.84 8.97 5.97
C VAL A 192 18.91 10.39 5.40
N PRO A 193 19.53 10.61 4.23
CA PRO A 193 19.66 11.95 3.64
C PRO A 193 18.29 12.56 3.27
N MET A 194 17.35 11.70 2.84
CA MET A 194 16.02 12.11 2.42
C MET A 194 15.04 10.94 2.54
N PHE A 195 13.88 11.19 3.12
CA PHE A 195 12.79 10.23 3.18
C PHE A 195 11.93 10.30 1.92
N GLU A 196 11.92 9.23 1.15
CA GLU A 196 11.13 9.15 -0.08
C GLU A 196 9.66 8.82 0.20
N ASN A 197 8.75 9.33 -0.62
CA ASN A 197 7.30 9.16 -0.39
C ASN A 197 6.79 7.72 -0.57
N GLY A 198 7.59 6.83 -1.17
CA GLY A 198 7.24 5.43 -1.41
C GLY A 198 8.44 4.63 -1.89
N SER A 199 8.29 3.30 -1.96
CA SER A 199 9.37 2.37 -2.30
C SER A 199 9.94 2.61 -3.70
N ARG A 200 9.08 2.93 -4.68
CA ARG A 200 9.53 3.19 -6.05
C ARG A 200 10.41 4.45 -6.14
N ALA A 201 10.05 5.50 -5.42
CA ALA A 201 10.87 6.70 -5.33
C ALA A 201 12.21 6.40 -4.63
N ALA A 202 12.19 5.65 -3.53
CA ALA A 202 13.40 5.20 -2.83
C ALA A 202 14.31 4.36 -3.75
N THR A 203 13.75 3.40 -4.47
CA THR A 203 14.50 2.61 -5.46
C THR A 203 15.08 3.48 -6.56
N THR A 204 14.33 4.46 -7.07
CA THR A 204 14.82 5.38 -8.11
C THR A 204 15.95 6.25 -7.59
N SER A 205 15.85 6.77 -6.37
CA SER A 205 16.91 7.56 -5.73
C SER A 205 18.18 6.76 -5.55
N PHE A 206 18.06 5.51 -5.11
CA PHE A 206 19.20 4.61 -4.99
C PHE A 206 19.77 4.23 -6.36
N THR A 207 18.98 3.69 -7.29
CA THR A 207 19.50 3.06 -8.51
C THR A 207 19.86 4.04 -9.64
N ARG A 208 19.14 5.18 -9.73
CA ARG A 208 19.30 6.13 -10.86
C ARG A 208 19.95 7.45 -10.47
N ARG A 209 19.81 7.88 -9.21
CA ARG A 209 20.37 9.13 -8.71
C ARG A 209 21.63 8.95 -7.88
N ASP A 210 22.03 7.71 -7.69
CA ASP A 210 23.23 7.31 -6.93
C ASP A 210 23.25 7.82 -5.48
N ILE A 211 22.06 7.94 -4.86
CA ILE A 211 21.91 8.40 -3.48
C ILE A 211 22.06 7.22 -2.54
N GLY A 212 22.89 7.39 -1.50
CA GLY A 212 23.08 6.44 -0.41
C GLY A 212 23.93 5.21 -0.74
N ASP A 213 24.28 4.47 0.28
CA ASP A 213 25.12 3.26 0.24
C ASP A 213 24.29 1.98 0.30
N VAL A 214 23.10 2.07 0.91
CA VAL A 214 22.15 0.98 1.08
C VAL A 214 20.70 1.48 0.96
N LEU A 215 19.86 0.67 0.32
CA LEU A 215 18.40 0.83 0.31
C LEU A 215 17.78 -0.26 1.17
N VAL A 216 16.83 0.13 2.04
CA VAL A 216 16.06 -0.78 2.88
C VAL A 216 14.60 -0.84 2.45
#